data_30ac32f0d7a3da142344b0b07c6af859
#
_entry.id   30ac32f0d7a3da142344b0b07c6af859
#
_cell.length_a   1.000
_cell.length_b   1.000
_cell.length_c   1.000
_cell.angle_alpha   90.00
_cell.angle_beta   90.00
_cell.angle_gamma   90.00
#
_symmetry.space_group_name_H-M   'P 1'
#
loop_
_entity.id
_entity.type
_entity.pdbx_description
1 polymer ?
#
loop_
_entity_poly.entity_id
_entity_poly.type
_entity_poly.pdbx_seq_one_letter_code
_entity_poly.pdbx_strand_id
1 'polypeptide(L)'
;FGNLRKQLEIVQNFADEHGKLMAVTETGLACSSADPGHNQTVLHETGNKNLNWYNMVLDVVSESNASYFLLWANFGKKDGYYTPYVDSVNNDGTLHGHETLDGFISFFNDNRSIFASDQKNILANINAPEVQSPAKGVYGYITAPVAGSRILEPTQLTAQVNGSSENSQIAFVLKGETEQTITAELKDGRAVAQLTAETL
;
A
#
# COMPACT_ATOMS: atom_id res chain seq x y z
N PHE A 1 -0.47 -17.37 13.27
CA PHE A 1 0.60 -16.44 12.86
C PHE A 1 1.69 -17.08 11.98
N GLY A 2 1.86 -18.41 11.99
CA GLY A 2 2.80 -19.08 11.08
C GLY A 2 2.55 -18.81 9.60
N ASN A 3 1.29 -18.67 9.18
CA ASN A 3 0.94 -18.33 7.80
C ASN A 3 1.33 -16.88 7.46
N LEU A 4 1.15 -15.92 8.39
CA LEU A 4 1.53 -14.53 8.18
C LEU A 4 3.04 -14.41 7.97
N ARG A 5 3.86 -15.09 8.80
CA ARG A 5 5.32 -15.12 8.63
C ARG A 5 5.74 -15.61 7.25
N LYS A 6 5.17 -16.73 6.79
CA LYS A 6 5.45 -17.28 5.45
C LYS A 6 5.04 -16.34 4.33
N GLN A 7 3.90 -15.68 4.45
CA GLN A 7 3.45 -14.70 3.46
C GLN A 7 4.38 -13.50 3.41
N LEU A 8 4.79 -12.97 4.57
CA LEU A 8 5.75 -11.86 4.63
C LEU A 8 7.11 -12.24 4.04
N GLU A 9 7.60 -13.46 4.30
CA GLU A 9 8.84 -13.96 3.70
C GLU A 9 8.76 -14.02 2.17
N ILE A 10 7.66 -14.53 1.61
CA ILE A 10 7.46 -14.60 0.16
C ILE A 10 7.42 -13.19 -0.45
N VAL A 11 6.66 -12.28 0.17
CA VAL A 11 6.53 -10.89 -0.32
C VAL A 11 7.85 -10.14 -0.16
N GLN A 12 8.61 -10.40 0.92
CA GLN A 12 9.93 -9.82 1.14
C GLN A 12 10.90 -10.22 0.03
N ASN A 13 11.00 -11.51 -0.27
CA ASN A 13 11.88 -11.99 -1.34
C ASN A 13 11.55 -11.34 -2.68
N PHE A 14 10.26 -11.22 -3.00
CA PHE A 14 9.82 -10.53 -4.21
C PHE A 14 10.16 -9.03 -4.20
N ALA A 15 9.93 -8.36 -3.06
CA ALA A 15 10.23 -6.93 -2.92
C ALA A 15 11.73 -6.65 -3.06
N ASP A 16 12.57 -7.48 -2.44
CA ASP A 16 14.04 -7.37 -2.51
C ASP A 16 14.55 -7.58 -3.95
N GLU A 17 14.03 -8.60 -4.65
CA GLU A 17 14.37 -8.88 -6.04
C GLU A 17 14.02 -7.70 -6.97
N HIS A 18 12.95 -6.95 -6.66
CA HIS A 18 12.46 -5.86 -7.50
C HIS A 18 12.80 -4.46 -6.95
N GLY A 19 13.58 -4.35 -5.87
CA GLY A 19 13.92 -3.07 -5.23
C GLY A 19 12.69 -2.31 -4.75
N LYS A 20 11.71 -3.01 -4.14
CA LYS A 20 10.45 -2.45 -3.66
C LYS A 20 10.35 -2.52 -2.14
N LEU A 21 9.53 -1.65 -1.59
CA LEU A 21 9.09 -1.75 -0.20
C LEU A 21 7.86 -2.66 -0.13
N MET A 22 7.69 -3.32 1.01
CA MET A 22 6.49 -4.08 1.29
C MET A 22 5.73 -3.53 2.50
N ALA A 23 4.44 -3.83 2.60
CA ALA A 23 3.60 -3.47 3.73
C ALA A 23 2.44 -4.47 3.88
N VAL A 24 1.86 -4.52 5.09
CA VAL A 24 0.58 -5.19 5.34
C VAL A 24 -0.52 -4.13 5.23
N THR A 25 -1.11 -4.00 4.05
CA THR A 25 -2.02 -2.89 3.70
C THR A 25 -3.40 -2.99 4.33
N GLU A 26 -3.80 -4.20 4.74
CA GLU A 26 -5.03 -4.43 5.48
C GLU A 26 -4.87 -5.64 6.39
N THR A 27 -5.23 -5.50 7.67
CA THR A 27 -5.30 -6.61 8.60
C THR A 27 -6.34 -6.35 9.69
N GLY A 28 -6.81 -7.40 10.29
CA GLY A 28 -7.79 -7.31 11.36
C GLY A 28 -8.06 -8.67 11.98
N LEU A 29 -8.46 -8.68 13.24
CA LEU A 29 -8.95 -9.88 13.90
C LEU A 29 -10.37 -10.15 13.41
N ALA A 30 -10.57 -11.26 12.73
CA ALA A 30 -11.87 -11.68 12.25
C ALA A 30 -12.54 -12.68 13.22
N CYS A 31 -13.85 -12.61 13.30
CA CYS A 31 -14.67 -13.61 13.96
C CYS A 31 -14.54 -14.99 13.28
N SER A 32 -14.73 -16.05 14.05
CA SER A 32 -14.82 -17.39 13.50
C SER A 32 -16.12 -17.57 12.71
N SER A 33 -16.04 -18.24 11.57
CA SER A 33 -17.21 -18.63 10.77
C SER A 33 -18.21 -19.55 11.49
N ALA A 34 -17.86 -20.03 12.68
CA ALA A 34 -18.68 -20.94 13.46
C ALA A 34 -19.77 -20.25 14.30
N ASP A 35 -19.76 -18.92 14.40
CA ASP A 35 -20.72 -18.18 15.22
C ASP A 35 -21.86 -17.63 14.37
N PRO A 36 -23.04 -18.25 14.42
CA PRO A 36 -24.20 -17.81 13.63
C PRO A 36 -24.65 -16.42 14.06
N GLY A 37 -24.76 -15.52 13.10
CA GLY A 37 -25.26 -14.16 13.32
C GLY A 37 -24.17 -13.07 13.45
N HIS A 38 -22.89 -13.43 13.47
CA HIS A 38 -21.79 -12.48 13.47
C HIS A 38 -21.21 -12.27 12.08
N ASN A 39 -20.86 -11.04 11.75
CA ASN A 39 -20.09 -10.74 10.55
C ASN A 39 -18.67 -11.27 10.75
N GLN A 40 -18.25 -12.21 9.91
CA GLN A 40 -16.95 -12.91 10.01
C GLN A 40 -15.71 -11.99 9.91
N THR A 41 -15.89 -10.73 9.57
CA THR A 41 -14.82 -9.78 9.31
C THR A 41 -14.57 -8.78 10.44
N VAL A 42 -15.26 -8.92 11.58
CA VAL A 42 -15.18 -7.95 12.69
C VAL A 42 -14.91 -8.63 14.02
N LEU A 43 -14.48 -7.85 15.02
CA LEU A 43 -14.32 -8.32 16.39
C LEU A 43 -15.66 -8.79 16.97
N HIS A 44 -15.64 -9.91 17.70
CA HIS A 44 -16.74 -10.27 18.58
C HIS A 44 -16.87 -9.23 19.70
N GLU A 45 -18.09 -8.93 20.13
CA GLU A 45 -18.30 -8.12 21.32
C GLU A 45 -17.69 -8.79 22.55
N THR A 46 -17.77 -10.11 22.64
CA THR A 46 -17.21 -10.92 23.74
C THR A 46 -16.77 -12.28 23.24
N GLY A 47 -15.91 -12.95 23.98
CA GLY A 47 -15.47 -14.33 23.68
C GLY A 47 -14.38 -14.41 22.63
N ASN A 48 -13.62 -13.36 22.39
CA ASN A 48 -12.48 -13.38 21.49
C ASN A 48 -11.38 -14.28 22.04
N LYS A 49 -10.89 -15.20 21.20
CA LYS A 49 -9.87 -16.18 21.62
C LYS A 49 -8.47 -15.59 21.73
N ASN A 50 -8.20 -14.51 21.03
CA ASN A 50 -6.86 -13.92 20.92
C ASN A 50 -6.86 -12.47 21.47
N LEU A 51 -7.00 -12.31 22.78
CA LEU A 51 -7.02 -11.01 23.44
C LEU A 51 -5.73 -10.21 23.19
N ASN A 52 -4.62 -10.89 22.93
CA ASN A 52 -3.31 -10.28 22.64
C ASN A 52 -2.95 -10.23 21.14
N TRP A 53 -3.94 -10.30 20.28
CA TRP A 53 -3.76 -10.41 18.83
C TRP A 53 -2.90 -9.28 18.25
N TYR A 54 -3.09 -8.04 18.71
CA TYR A 54 -2.36 -6.87 18.21
C TYR A 54 -0.85 -6.97 18.47
N ASN A 55 -0.46 -7.40 19.67
CA ASN A 55 0.94 -7.63 19.98
C ASN A 55 1.53 -8.79 19.17
N MET A 56 0.76 -9.84 18.94
CA MET A 56 1.21 -10.97 18.11
C MET A 56 1.42 -10.55 16.64
N VAL A 57 0.63 -9.63 16.10
CA VAL A 57 0.87 -9.05 14.76
C VAL A 57 2.11 -8.17 14.79
N LEU A 58 2.22 -7.29 15.79
CA LEU A 58 3.40 -6.44 15.96
C LEU A 58 4.69 -7.26 15.99
N ASP A 59 4.73 -8.36 16.76
CA ASP A 59 5.88 -9.25 16.84
C ASP A 59 6.26 -9.80 15.45
N VAL A 60 5.27 -10.27 14.68
CA VAL A 60 5.53 -10.84 13.35
C VAL A 60 5.97 -9.78 12.35
N VAL A 61 5.32 -8.61 12.36
CA VAL A 61 5.63 -7.52 11.42
C VAL A 61 6.97 -6.89 11.74
N SER A 62 7.30 -6.69 13.02
CA SER A 62 8.58 -6.10 13.44
C SER A 62 9.79 -7.00 13.16
N GLU A 63 9.60 -8.29 12.96
CA GLU A 63 10.64 -9.22 12.51
C GLU A 63 10.84 -9.23 10.99
N SER A 64 9.98 -8.53 10.25
CA SER A 64 10.03 -8.42 8.77
C SER A 64 10.53 -7.02 8.36
N ASN A 65 10.76 -6.83 7.06
CA ASN A 65 11.06 -5.50 6.49
C ASN A 65 9.80 -4.76 6.03
N ALA A 66 8.63 -5.11 6.55
CA ALA A 66 7.41 -4.39 6.23
C ALA A 66 7.48 -2.95 6.75
N SER A 67 7.18 -1.99 5.89
CA SER A 67 7.25 -0.57 6.21
C SER A 67 6.16 -0.16 7.21
N TYR A 68 5.01 -0.83 7.18
CA TYR A 68 3.89 -0.62 8.10
C TYR A 68 2.91 -1.78 8.04
N PHE A 69 1.98 -1.81 8.96
CA PHE A 69 0.72 -2.52 8.80
C PHE A 69 -0.46 -1.60 9.13
N LEU A 70 -1.60 -1.87 8.52
CA LEU A 70 -2.82 -1.10 8.70
C LEU A 70 -3.89 -2.00 9.33
N LEU A 71 -4.42 -1.55 10.46
CA LEU A 71 -5.63 -2.13 11.03
C LEU A 71 -6.86 -1.55 10.33
N TRP A 72 -7.80 -2.42 9.93
CA TRP A 72 -8.96 -1.97 9.18
C TRP A 72 -9.86 -1.03 10.00
N ALA A 73 -10.66 -0.24 9.32
CA ALA A 73 -11.47 0.83 9.91
C ALA A 73 -12.64 0.30 10.74
N ASN A 74 -13.02 1.04 11.77
CA ASN A 74 -14.23 0.82 12.54
C ASN A 74 -15.43 1.51 11.86
N PHE A 75 -16.53 0.78 11.70
CA PHE A 75 -17.76 1.25 11.05
C PHE A 75 -18.93 1.46 12.04
N GLY A 76 -18.69 1.26 13.33
CA GLY A 76 -19.68 1.36 14.40
C GLY A 76 -20.26 0.00 14.81
N LYS A 77 -21.09 -0.01 15.87
CA LYS A 77 -21.63 -1.26 16.45
C LYS A 77 -22.41 -2.10 15.46
N LYS A 78 -23.12 -1.46 14.52
CA LYS A 78 -23.94 -2.16 13.54
C LYS A 78 -23.12 -2.83 12.44
N ASP A 79 -22.08 -2.13 12.00
CA ASP A 79 -21.30 -2.52 10.81
C ASP A 79 -19.96 -3.17 11.18
N GLY A 80 -19.60 -3.15 12.46
CA GLY A 80 -18.48 -3.85 13.05
C GLY A 80 -17.26 -3.01 13.40
N TYR A 81 -16.42 -3.58 14.24
CA TYR A 81 -15.15 -3.01 14.70
C TYR A 81 -13.99 -3.95 14.33
N TYR A 82 -12.86 -3.36 13.94
CA TYR A 82 -11.58 -4.05 13.75
C TYR A 82 -10.54 -3.67 14.80
N THR A 83 -10.80 -2.58 15.53
CA THR A 83 -10.05 -2.17 16.72
C THR A 83 -11.00 -2.06 17.92
N PRO A 84 -10.52 -2.26 19.16
CA PRO A 84 -11.39 -2.22 20.31
C PRO A 84 -12.02 -0.85 20.50
N TYR A 85 -13.27 -0.85 20.94
CA TYR A 85 -13.97 0.38 21.34
C TYR A 85 -13.78 0.67 22.82
N VAL A 86 -13.90 1.95 23.18
CA VAL A 86 -14.00 2.43 24.56
C VAL A 86 -15.45 2.84 24.81
N ASP A 87 -16.07 2.36 25.87
CA ASP A 87 -17.44 2.71 26.24
C ASP A 87 -17.51 3.63 27.45
N SER A 88 -16.50 3.60 28.32
CA SER A 88 -16.41 4.52 29.47
C SER A 88 -14.96 4.76 29.92
N VAL A 89 -14.80 5.82 30.71
CA VAL A 89 -13.55 6.14 31.39
C VAL A 89 -13.83 6.15 32.90
N ASN A 90 -13.09 5.37 33.64
CA ASN A 90 -13.20 5.29 35.08
C ASN A 90 -12.69 6.58 35.76
N ASN A 91 -13.05 6.79 37.05
CA ASN A 91 -12.63 7.97 37.80
C ASN A 91 -11.10 8.11 37.96
N ASP A 92 -10.36 7.00 37.86
CA ASP A 92 -8.90 6.94 37.90
C ASP A 92 -8.25 7.14 36.54
N GLY A 93 -9.05 7.40 35.48
CA GLY A 93 -8.60 7.57 34.12
C GLY A 93 -8.40 6.26 33.34
N THR A 94 -8.65 5.09 33.94
CA THR A 94 -8.59 3.82 33.21
C THR A 94 -9.72 3.70 32.21
N LEU A 95 -9.43 3.10 31.05
CA LEU A 95 -10.40 2.89 29.98
C LEU A 95 -11.14 1.58 30.20
N HIS A 96 -12.45 1.60 29.99
CA HIS A 96 -13.30 0.42 29.94
C HIS A 96 -13.90 0.28 28.52
N GLY A 97 -14.01 -0.93 28.05
CA GLY A 97 -14.55 -1.15 26.72
C GLY A 97 -14.44 -2.61 26.28
N HIS A 98 -14.11 -2.81 25.02
CA HIS A 98 -13.99 -4.13 24.41
C HIS A 98 -12.95 -5.00 25.14
N GLU A 99 -13.16 -6.31 25.24
CA GLU A 99 -12.30 -7.25 25.97
C GLU A 99 -10.86 -7.33 25.46
N THR A 100 -10.59 -6.92 24.20
CA THR A 100 -9.22 -6.84 23.65
C THR A 100 -8.56 -5.48 23.90
N LEU A 101 -9.20 -4.57 24.65
CA LEU A 101 -8.72 -3.20 24.85
C LEU A 101 -7.37 -3.16 25.56
N ASP A 102 -7.17 -3.96 26.59
CA ASP A 102 -5.89 -4.02 27.32
C ASP A 102 -4.74 -4.48 26.42
N GLY A 103 -5.01 -5.47 25.56
CA GLY A 103 -4.05 -5.93 24.55
C GLY A 103 -3.71 -4.84 23.51
N PHE A 104 -4.71 -4.04 23.13
CA PHE A 104 -4.50 -2.89 22.24
C PHE A 104 -3.72 -1.77 22.92
N ILE A 105 -4.01 -1.44 24.18
CA ILE A 105 -3.27 -0.45 24.95
C ILE A 105 -1.80 -0.87 25.11
N SER A 106 -1.55 -2.15 25.38
CA SER A 106 -0.19 -2.69 25.42
C SER A 106 0.53 -2.54 24.09
N PHE A 107 -0.15 -2.85 22.98
CA PHE A 107 0.36 -2.65 21.62
C PHE A 107 0.63 -1.18 21.32
N PHE A 108 -0.28 -0.28 21.70
CA PHE A 108 -0.13 1.17 21.48
C PHE A 108 1.10 1.74 22.20
N ASN A 109 1.37 1.27 23.41
CA ASN A 109 2.48 1.71 24.25
C ASN A 109 3.80 0.94 24.01
N ASP A 110 3.82 -0.05 23.12
CA ASP A 110 5.05 -0.76 22.76
C ASP A 110 5.99 0.19 22.02
N ASN A 111 7.28 0.17 22.37
CA ASN A 111 8.29 1.06 21.80
C ASN A 111 8.53 0.83 20.28
N ARG A 112 8.07 -0.28 19.74
CA ARG A 112 8.10 -0.60 18.30
C ARG A 112 6.89 -0.03 17.56
N SER A 113 5.84 0.37 18.28
CA SER A 113 4.62 0.91 17.70
C SER A 113 4.76 2.41 17.48
N ILE A 114 4.54 2.83 16.23
CA ILE A 114 4.55 4.22 15.82
C ILE A 114 3.22 4.51 15.12
N PHE A 115 2.39 5.30 15.74
CA PHE A 115 1.10 5.68 15.17
C PHE A 115 1.21 6.94 14.33
N ALA A 116 0.27 7.11 13.39
CA ALA A 116 0.26 8.27 12.50
C ALA A 116 0.23 9.62 13.25
N SER A 117 -0.32 9.65 14.46
CA SER A 117 -0.30 10.82 15.35
C SER A 117 1.10 11.21 15.81
N ASP A 118 2.02 10.25 15.86
CA ASP A 118 3.38 10.44 16.40
C ASP A 118 4.38 10.88 15.33
N GLN A 119 4.00 10.84 14.05
CA GLN A 119 4.88 11.10 12.91
C GLN A 119 5.60 12.45 12.99
N LYS A 120 4.95 13.50 13.49
CA LYS A 120 5.56 14.81 13.57
C LYS A 120 6.80 14.83 14.47
N ASN A 121 6.77 14.06 15.56
CA ASN A 121 7.87 13.99 16.51
C ASN A 121 9.01 13.09 16.00
N ILE A 122 8.67 12.04 15.29
CA ILE A 122 9.63 11.07 14.76
C ILE A 122 10.36 11.65 13.56
N LEU A 123 9.63 12.21 12.59
CA LEU A 123 10.23 12.82 11.40
C LEU A 123 11.07 14.05 11.73
N ALA A 124 10.73 14.81 12.78
CA ALA A 124 11.51 15.95 13.24
C ALA A 124 12.90 15.55 13.80
N ASN A 125 13.05 14.32 14.26
CA ASN A 125 14.29 13.80 14.86
C ASN A 125 15.08 12.87 13.92
N ILE A 126 14.53 12.54 12.76
CA ILE A 126 15.27 11.80 11.74
C ILE A 126 16.16 12.80 11.01
N ASN A 127 17.45 12.79 11.32
CA ASN A 127 18.46 13.25 10.37
C ASN A 127 18.45 12.27 9.19
N ALA A 128 17.42 12.37 8.34
CA ALA A 128 17.42 11.62 7.11
C ALA A 128 18.73 12.00 6.39
N PRO A 129 19.61 11.04 6.04
CA PRO A 129 20.71 11.34 5.15
C PRO A 129 20.06 12.04 3.95
N GLU A 130 20.66 13.16 3.52
CA GLU A 130 20.23 13.84 2.31
C GLU A 130 20.14 12.76 1.24
N VAL A 131 18.92 12.30 0.99
CA VAL A 131 18.66 11.34 -0.07
C VAL A 131 18.97 12.14 -1.32
N GLN A 132 20.18 11.98 -1.84
CA GLN A 132 20.41 12.35 -3.21
C GLN A 132 19.33 11.63 -3.99
N SER A 133 18.30 12.38 -4.35
CA SER A 133 17.28 11.87 -5.26
C SER A 133 18.06 11.18 -6.37
N PRO A 134 17.86 9.89 -6.63
CA PRO A 134 18.52 9.24 -7.75
C PRO A 134 18.29 10.16 -8.93
N ALA A 135 19.36 10.53 -9.61
CA ALA A 135 19.31 11.49 -10.70
C ALA A 135 18.02 11.22 -11.46
N LYS A 136 17.09 12.20 -11.49
CA LYS A 136 15.75 11.98 -11.98
C LYS A 136 15.86 11.45 -13.41
N GLY A 137 15.91 10.13 -13.53
CA GLY A 137 15.93 9.47 -14.82
C GLY A 137 14.66 9.86 -15.57
N VAL A 138 14.74 9.92 -16.87
CA VAL A 138 13.54 10.08 -17.70
C VAL A 138 12.70 8.84 -17.52
N TYR A 139 11.45 8.99 -17.10
CA TYR A 139 10.48 7.92 -17.00
C TYR A 139 9.14 8.37 -17.55
N GLY A 140 8.36 7.43 -18.05
CA GLY A 140 7.06 7.75 -18.60
C GLY A 140 6.15 6.54 -18.67
N TYR A 141 4.91 6.81 -19.03
CA TYR A 141 3.91 5.78 -19.25
C TYR A 141 2.98 6.20 -20.40
N ILE A 142 2.51 5.19 -21.14
CA ILE A 142 1.58 5.39 -22.26
C ILE A 142 0.20 5.76 -21.68
N THR A 143 -0.38 6.83 -22.18
CA THR A 143 -1.71 7.30 -21.80
C THR A 143 -2.77 6.98 -22.84
N ALA A 144 -2.39 6.82 -24.11
CA ALA A 144 -3.25 6.33 -25.18
C ALA A 144 -2.43 5.66 -26.30
N PRO A 145 -2.96 4.59 -26.90
CA PRO A 145 -4.17 3.87 -26.49
C PRO A 145 -3.98 3.14 -25.17
N VAL A 146 -5.07 2.86 -24.46
CA VAL A 146 -5.01 2.10 -23.19
C VAL A 146 -4.67 0.63 -23.48
N ALA A 147 -4.08 -0.04 -22.51
CA ALA A 147 -3.70 -1.45 -22.62
C ALA A 147 -4.91 -2.32 -23.02
N GLY A 148 -4.72 -3.23 -23.97
CA GLY A 148 -5.78 -4.10 -24.50
C GLY A 148 -6.64 -3.46 -25.59
N SER A 149 -6.41 -2.20 -25.98
CA SER A 149 -7.11 -1.58 -27.10
C SER A 149 -6.80 -2.28 -28.41
N ARG A 150 -7.81 -2.47 -29.24
CA ARG A 150 -7.65 -2.92 -30.63
C ARG A 150 -7.59 -1.69 -31.53
N ILE A 151 -6.49 -1.53 -32.27
CA ILE A 151 -6.29 -0.40 -33.17
C ILE A 151 -6.65 -0.87 -34.59
N LEU A 152 -7.64 -0.22 -35.19
CA LEU A 152 -8.18 -0.57 -36.51
C LEU A 152 -8.04 0.58 -37.53
N GLU A 153 -7.64 1.76 -37.07
CA GLU A 153 -7.54 2.98 -37.86
C GLU A 153 -6.35 3.83 -37.36
N PRO A 154 -5.89 4.80 -38.14
CA PRO A 154 -4.88 5.74 -37.70
C PRO A 154 -5.20 6.33 -36.33
N THR A 155 -4.28 6.23 -35.39
CA THR A 155 -4.51 6.52 -33.97
C THR A 155 -3.39 7.37 -33.41
N GLN A 156 -3.72 8.31 -32.54
CA GLN A 156 -2.72 9.09 -31.81
C GLN A 156 -2.16 8.27 -30.65
N LEU A 157 -0.83 8.15 -30.61
CA LEU A 157 -0.09 7.59 -29.50
C LEU A 157 0.29 8.72 -28.54
N THR A 158 -0.02 8.57 -27.24
CA THR A 158 0.34 9.56 -26.23
C THR A 158 0.97 8.92 -25.01
N ALA A 159 1.95 9.59 -24.44
CA ALA A 159 2.58 9.21 -23.18
C ALA A 159 2.85 10.43 -22.31
N GLN A 160 2.76 10.26 -20.99
CA GLN A 160 3.27 11.21 -20.03
C GLN A 160 4.74 10.89 -19.77
N VAL A 161 5.62 11.91 -19.86
CA VAL A 161 7.06 11.79 -19.65
C VAL A 161 7.51 12.76 -18.57
N ASN A 162 8.26 12.27 -17.60
CA ASN A 162 8.78 13.07 -16.49
C ASN A 162 10.31 12.99 -16.47
N GLY A 163 10.93 14.04 -15.98
CA GLY A 163 12.40 14.12 -15.90
C GLY A 163 13.10 14.34 -17.24
N SER A 164 12.34 14.56 -18.33
CA SER A 164 12.91 14.92 -19.63
C SER A 164 13.36 16.38 -19.67
N SER A 165 14.38 16.67 -20.48
CA SER A 165 14.75 18.04 -20.89
C SER A 165 14.07 18.39 -22.21
N GLU A 166 14.09 19.67 -22.57
CA GLU A 166 13.57 20.16 -23.87
C GLU A 166 14.25 19.50 -25.08
N ASN A 167 15.46 18.96 -24.89
CA ASN A 167 16.23 18.28 -25.95
C ASN A 167 16.07 16.75 -25.90
N SER A 168 15.21 16.20 -25.05
CA SER A 168 15.00 14.76 -24.98
C SER A 168 14.28 14.25 -26.23
N GLN A 169 14.82 13.23 -26.88
CA GLN A 169 14.15 12.52 -27.97
C GLN A 169 13.34 11.38 -27.39
N ILE A 170 12.06 11.37 -27.70
CA ILE A 170 11.11 10.33 -27.27
C ILE A 170 10.58 9.63 -28.51
N ALA A 171 10.44 8.33 -28.44
CA ALA A 171 9.85 7.54 -29.50
C ALA A 171 8.96 6.41 -28.95
N PHE A 172 7.94 6.05 -29.68
CA PHE A 172 7.15 4.84 -29.44
C PHE A 172 7.75 3.69 -30.27
N VAL A 173 7.95 2.55 -29.63
CA VAL A 173 8.44 1.34 -30.28
C VAL A 173 7.27 0.37 -30.40
N LEU A 174 6.90 0.05 -31.61
CA LEU A 174 5.91 -0.95 -31.95
C LEU A 174 6.61 -2.30 -32.13
N LYS A 175 6.23 -3.28 -31.33
CA LYS A 175 6.79 -4.64 -31.39
C LYS A 175 5.77 -5.59 -31.99
N GLY A 176 6.03 -6.01 -33.22
CA GLY A 176 5.28 -7.01 -33.96
C GLY A 176 6.24 -8.02 -34.60
N GLU A 177 5.91 -8.50 -35.80
CA GLU A 177 6.82 -9.31 -36.60
C GLU A 177 8.08 -8.52 -36.99
N THR A 178 7.93 -7.22 -37.18
CA THR A 178 9.01 -6.25 -37.32
C THR A 178 8.89 -5.16 -36.29
N GLU A 179 10.03 -4.70 -35.76
CA GLU A 179 10.04 -3.57 -34.83
C GLU A 179 10.03 -2.25 -35.62
N GLN A 180 9.16 -1.34 -35.25
CA GLN A 180 9.05 -0.01 -35.85
C GLN A 180 9.17 1.06 -34.76
N THR A 181 9.87 2.13 -35.07
CA THR A 181 10.07 3.27 -34.15
C THR A 181 9.42 4.51 -34.73
N ILE A 182 8.54 5.12 -33.95
CA ILE A 182 7.82 6.37 -34.32
C ILE A 182 8.28 7.46 -33.38
N THR A 183 8.98 8.48 -33.92
CA THR A 183 9.42 9.64 -33.14
C THR A 183 8.21 10.44 -32.65
N ALA A 184 8.25 10.84 -31.40
CA ALA A 184 7.19 11.64 -30.77
C ALA A 184 7.62 13.09 -30.60
N GLU A 185 6.67 13.99 -30.76
CA GLU A 185 6.80 15.37 -30.32
C GLU A 185 6.62 15.43 -28.79
N LEU A 186 7.58 16.04 -28.10
CA LEU A 186 7.53 16.23 -26.66
C LEU A 186 7.23 17.70 -26.33
N LYS A 187 6.12 17.94 -25.64
CA LYS A 187 5.75 19.26 -25.18
C LYS A 187 5.13 19.16 -23.78
N ASP A 188 5.61 19.97 -22.86
CA ASP A 188 5.11 20.06 -21.47
C ASP A 188 5.00 18.69 -20.78
N GLY A 189 5.98 17.81 -20.99
CA GLY A 189 6.00 16.45 -20.45
C GLY A 189 5.06 15.47 -21.13
N ARG A 190 4.39 15.86 -22.22
CA ARG A 190 3.53 14.99 -23.02
C ARG A 190 4.19 14.66 -24.35
N ALA A 191 4.42 13.36 -24.58
CA ALA A 191 4.90 12.86 -25.86
C ALA A 191 3.72 12.46 -26.75
N VAL A 192 3.73 12.90 -28.00
CA VAL A 192 2.66 12.64 -28.96
C VAL A 192 3.26 12.15 -30.28
N ALA A 193 2.72 11.09 -30.83
CA ALA A 193 3.04 10.59 -32.18
C ALA A 193 1.77 10.13 -32.89
N GLN A 194 1.81 10.02 -34.20
CA GLN A 194 0.71 9.52 -35.01
C GLN A 194 1.04 8.14 -35.57
N LEU A 195 0.24 7.16 -35.24
CA LEU A 195 0.24 5.85 -35.88
C LEU A 195 -0.60 5.94 -37.14
N THR A 196 0.01 5.75 -38.29
CA THR A 196 -0.67 5.84 -39.60
C THR A 196 -0.99 4.45 -40.15
N ALA A 197 -1.79 4.39 -41.22
CA ALA A 197 -2.09 3.13 -41.89
C ALA A 197 -0.84 2.46 -42.51
N GLU A 198 0.20 3.23 -42.80
CA GLU A 198 1.47 2.70 -43.33
C GLU A 198 2.33 2.05 -42.25
N THR A 199 2.03 2.32 -40.98
CA THR A 199 2.72 1.78 -39.80
C THR A 199 1.92 0.70 -39.07
N LEU A 200 0.71 0.39 -39.53
CA LEU A 200 -0.12 -0.73 -39.10
C LEU A 200 0.07 -1.95 -39.98
#